data_d53e738a69a24059a9c097362f1dfb24
#
_entry.id   d53e738a69a24059a9c097362f1dfb24
#
_cell.length_a   1.000
_cell.length_b   1.000
_cell.length_c   1.000
_cell.angle_alpha   90.00
_cell.angle_beta   90.00
_cell.angle_gamma   90.00
#
_symmetry.space_group_name_H-M   'P 1'
#
loop_
_entity.id
_entity.type
_entity.pdbx_description
1 polymer ?
#
loop_
_entity_poly.entity_id
_entity_poly.type
_entity_poly.pdbx_seq_one_letter_code
_entity_poly.pdbx_strand_id
1 'polypeptide(L)' 'MRLAGMSEIQQLLGGVSRQRASEIVARPGFPAPLDTLATGRIWERDAVVAWIAEKRPTQRTDEQ' A
#
# COMPACT_ATOMS: atom_id res chain seq x y z
N MET A 1 -0.65 -17.21 -0.99
CA MET A 1 -0.57 -15.81 -1.42
C MET A 1 -1.80 -15.04 -0.99
N ARG A 2 -1.63 -13.85 -0.48
CA ARG A 2 -2.75 -13.03 -0.07
C ARG A 2 -2.84 -11.82 -0.96
N LEU A 3 -4.04 -11.45 -1.32
CA LEU A 3 -4.25 -10.34 -2.23
C LEU A 3 -4.75 -9.11 -1.48
N ALA A 4 -4.40 -7.96 -1.96
CA ALA A 4 -4.86 -6.71 -1.36
C ALA A 4 -5.37 -5.79 -2.45
N GLY A 5 -6.59 -5.34 -2.31
CA GLY A 5 -7.15 -4.32 -3.19
C GLY A 5 -6.90 -2.95 -2.59
N MET A 6 -7.44 -1.94 -3.22
CA MET A 6 -7.22 -0.57 -2.76
C MET A 6 -7.74 -0.36 -1.34
N SER A 7 -8.86 -0.95 -0.99
CA SER A 7 -9.41 -0.82 0.35
C SER A 7 -8.46 -1.36 1.40
N GLU A 8 -7.89 -2.53 1.12
CA GLU A 8 -6.94 -3.13 2.05
C GLU A 8 -5.70 -2.28 2.16
N ILE A 9 -5.25 -1.72 1.06
CA ILE A 9 -4.09 -0.86 1.09
C ILE A 9 -4.34 0.37 1.94
N GLN A 10 -5.52 0.95 1.84
CA GLN A 10 -5.87 2.07 2.69
C GLN A 10 -5.73 1.72 4.16
N GLN A 11 -6.18 0.55 4.54
CA GLN A 11 -6.09 0.11 5.91
C GLN A 11 -4.65 -0.22 6.31
N LEU A 12 -3.91 -0.85 5.44
CA LEU A 12 -2.53 -1.16 5.73
C LEU A 12 -1.69 0.09 5.91
N LEU A 13 -2.08 1.17 5.26
CA LEU A 13 -1.38 2.44 5.39
C LEU A 13 -1.82 3.25 6.61
N GLY A 14 -2.72 2.70 7.40
CA GLY A 14 -3.14 3.36 8.63
C GLY A 14 -4.49 4.05 8.53
N GLY A 15 -5.28 3.69 7.55
CA GLY A 15 -6.62 4.27 7.41
C GLY A 15 -6.63 5.57 6.61
N VAL A 16 -5.73 5.70 5.66
CA VAL A 16 -5.69 6.91 4.84
C VAL A 16 -6.85 6.93 3.84
N SER A 17 -7.12 8.08 3.27
CA SER A 17 -8.18 8.22 2.27
C SER A 17 -7.80 7.48 1.00
N ARG A 18 -8.78 7.24 0.15
CA ARG A 18 -8.54 6.59 -1.12
C ARG A 18 -7.61 7.40 -2.00
N GLN A 19 -7.78 8.71 -1.99
CA GLN A 19 -6.95 9.57 -2.79
C GLN A 19 -5.49 9.50 -2.33
N ARG A 20 -5.29 9.49 -1.02
CA ARG A 20 -3.95 9.40 -0.49
C ARG A 20 -3.31 8.06 -0.82
N ALA A 21 -4.07 6.97 -0.69
CA ALA A 21 -3.59 5.65 -1.04
C ALA A 21 -3.21 5.59 -2.51
N SER A 22 -4.01 6.20 -3.36
CA SER A 22 -3.76 6.23 -4.78
C SER A 22 -2.44 6.93 -5.10
N GLU A 23 -2.16 7.99 -4.39
CA GLU A 23 -0.89 8.71 -4.56
C GLU A 23 0.29 7.87 -4.13
N ILE A 24 0.11 7.14 -3.05
CA ILE A 24 1.18 6.32 -2.51
C ILE A 24 1.52 5.15 -3.43
N VAL A 25 0.50 4.48 -3.95
CA VAL A 25 0.75 3.33 -4.83
C VAL A 25 1.36 3.75 -6.16
N ALA A 26 1.27 5.01 -6.49
CA ALA A 26 1.85 5.52 -7.72
C ALA A 26 3.33 5.88 -7.56
N ARG A 27 3.86 5.82 -6.36
CA ARG A 27 5.25 6.20 -6.14
C ARG A 27 6.21 5.20 -6.76
N PRO A 28 7.34 5.66 -7.27
CA PRO A 28 8.37 4.74 -7.75
C PRO A 28 8.82 3.87 -6.58
N GLY A 29 9.01 2.63 -6.77
CA GLY A 29 9.42 1.73 -5.73
C GLY A 29 8.29 1.02 -5.03
N PHE A 30 7.06 1.50 -5.14
CA PHE A 30 5.94 0.76 -4.59
C PHE A 30 5.78 -0.51 -5.42
N PRO A 31 5.40 -1.65 -4.82
CA PRO A 31 5.26 -2.89 -5.58
C PRO A 31 4.25 -2.73 -6.72
N ALA A 32 4.55 -3.35 -7.84
CA ALA A 32 3.63 -3.29 -8.98
C ALA A 32 2.41 -4.15 -8.72
N PRO A 33 1.24 -3.79 -9.23
CA PRO A 33 0.06 -4.62 -9.04
C PRO A 33 0.22 -5.97 -9.74
N LEU A 34 -0.37 -6.99 -9.13
CA LEU A 34 -0.36 -8.32 -9.75
C LEU A 34 -1.26 -8.37 -10.96
N ASP A 35 -2.37 -7.67 -10.88
CA ASP A 35 -3.34 -7.70 -11.96
C ASP A 35 -4.30 -6.54 -11.80
N THR A 36 -5.08 -6.29 -12.84
CA THR A 36 -6.12 -5.29 -12.81
C THR A 36 -7.45 -5.97 -13.12
N LEU A 37 -8.37 -5.85 -12.18
CA LEU A 37 -9.69 -6.43 -12.33
C LEU A 37 -10.71 -5.34 -12.66
N ALA A 38 -11.91 -5.74 -12.96
CA ALA A 38 -12.99 -4.78 -13.22
C ALA A 38 -13.19 -3.88 -12.01
N THR A 39 -12.96 -4.39 -10.82
CA THR A 39 -13.17 -3.63 -9.60
C THR A 39 -11.93 -2.84 -9.20
N GLY A 40 -10.83 -2.97 -9.93
CA GLY A 40 -9.62 -2.22 -9.65
C GLY A 40 -8.39 -3.09 -9.63
N ARG A 41 -7.27 -2.51 -9.26
CA ARG A 41 -6.00 -3.22 -9.23
C ARG A 41 -5.87 -4.03 -7.95
N ILE A 42 -5.11 -5.09 -8.01
CA ILE A 42 -4.80 -5.89 -6.84
C ILE A 42 -3.30 -6.08 -6.72
N TRP A 43 -2.84 -6.16 -5.51
CA TRP A 43 -1.41 -6.33 -5.20
C TRP A 43 -1.23 -7.57 -4.34
N GLU A 44 -0.01 -8.04 -4.23
CA GLU A 44 0.29 -9.10 -3.28
C GLU A 44 0.45 -8.44 -1.92
N ARG A 45 -0.34 -8.89 -0.95
CA ARG A 45 -0.40 -8.24 0.35
C ARG A 45 0.96 -8.21 1.05
N ASP A 46 1.70 -9.30 0.99
CA ASP A 46 2.97 -9.37 1.69
C ASP A 46 3.99 -8.39 1.11
N ALA A 47 3.95 -8.18 -0.19
CA ALA A 47 4.84 -7.21 -0.82
C ALA A 47 4.52 -5.80 -0.36
N VAL A 48 3.24 -5.49 -0.23
CA VAL A 48 2.79 -4.17 0.25
C VAL A 48 3.20 -3.99 1.70
N VAL A 49 2.99 -5.00 2.52
CA VAL A 49 3.33 -4.94 3.92
C VAL A 49 4.83 -4.73 4.10
N ALA A 50 5.63 -5.43 3.31
CA ALA A 50 7.07 -5.27 3.37
C ALA A 50 7.51 -3.86 2.99
N TRP A 51 6.88 -3.30 1.97
CA TRP A 51 7.19 -1.94 1.55
C TRP A 51 6.86 -0.94 2.66
N ILE A 52 5.69 -1.11 3.28
CA ILE A 52 5.27 -0.24 4.35
C ILE A 52 6.22 -0.34 5.53
N ALA A 53 6.63 -1.56 5.86
CA ALA A 53 7.53 -1.79 6.99
C ALA A 53 8.87 -1.11 6.76
N GLU A 54 9.30 -1.07 5.51
CA GLU A 54 10.54 -0.42 5.17
C GLU A 54 10.48 1.09 5.33
N LYS A 55 9.32 1.68 5.06
CA LYS A 55 9.18 3.14 5.08
C LYS A 55 8.70 3.68 6.41
N ARG A 56 7.79 2.97 7.05
CA ARG A 56 7.17 3.50 8.25
C ARG A 56 8.04 3.61 9.48
N PRO A 57 8.99 2.77 9.71
CA PRO A 57 9.81 2.93 10.91
C PRO A 57 10.43 4.31 10.99
N THR A 58 10.86 4.82 9.88
CA THR A 58 11.42 6.15 9.86
C THR A 58 10.40 7.18 10.24
N GLN A 59 9.21 7.04 9.69
CA GLN A 59 8.19 7.92 10.01
C GLN A 59 7.86 7.91 11.44
N ARG A 60 7.77 6.76 12.03
CA ARG A 60 7.42 6.66 13.38
C ARG A 60 8.43 7.30 14.27
N THR A 61 9.64 7.22 13.90
CA THR A 61 10.67 7.84 14.65
C THR A 61 10.51 9.31 14.66
N ASP A 62 10.09 9.82 13.57
CA ASP A 62 9.92 11.17 13.52
C ASP A 62 8.93 11.69 14.39
N GLU A 63 7.92 10.99 14.65
CA GLU A 63 6.98 11.49 15.34
C GLU A 63 7.09 11.46 16.66
N GLN A 64 8.00 11.13 17.08
CA GLN A 64 8.03 11.11 18.35
C GLN A 64 8.40 12.11 18.89
#